data_861945d6d8ef0c14caf3c13a69cab27d
#
_entry.id   861945d6d8ef0c14caf3c13a69cab27d
#
_cell.length_a   1.000
_cell.length_b   1.000
_cell.length_c   1.000
_cell.angle_alpha   90.00
_cell.angle_beta   90.00
_cell.angle_gamma   90.00
#
_symmetry.space_group_name_H-M   'P 1'
#
loop_
_entity.id
_entity.type
_entity.pdbx_description
1 polymer ?
#
loop_
_entity_poly.entity_id
_entity_poly.type
_entity_poly.pdbx_seq_one_letter_code
_entity_poly.pdbx_strand_id
1 'polypeptide(L)'
;MSAADKLGGYASGFGKLDAEAIATNVTADYKLLDKDGAVYGKNDLPGYIAELRKVGDKMDITDVVVEGGTAWCKWQVGDIVGAGMISFGEEGVTQEQLFYF
;
A
#
# COMPACT_ATOMS: atom_id res chain seq x y z
N MET A 1 18.85 -4.13 -2.48
CA MET A 1 17.49 -4.70 -2.41
C MET A 1 16.85 -4.68 -3.77
N SER A 2 16.15 -5.73 -4.11
CA SER A 2 15.48 -5.81 -5.41
C SER A 2 14.11 -5.14 -5.36
N ALA A 3 13.54 -4.89 -6.55
CA ALA A 3 12.18 -4.38 -6.66
C ALA A 3 11.18 -5.32 -6.00
N ALA A 4 11.36 -6.63 -6.16
CA ALA A 4 10.48 -7.64 -5.55
C ALA A 4 10.53 -7.58 -4.01
N ASP A 5 11.71 -7.35 -3.44
CA ASP A 5 11.86 -7.20 -2.00
C ASP A 5 11.12 -5.97 -1.48
N LYS A 6 11.21 -4.87 -2.23
CA LYS A 6 10.51 -3.63 -1.88
C LYS A 6 8.99 -3.81 -1.91
N LEU A 7 8.49 -4.46 -2.96
CA LEU A 7 7.05 -4.76 -3.06
C LEU A 7 6.61 -5.67 -1.91
N GLY A 8 7.38 -6.72 -1.63
CA GLY A 8 7.06 -7.65 -0.54
C GLY A 8 7.02 -6.98 0.83
N GLY A 9 8.00 -6.11 1.11
CA GLY A 9 8.03 -5.34 2.35
C GLY A 9 6.87 -4.37 2.47
N TYR A 10 6.50 -3.73 1.36
CA TYR A 10 5.36 -2.83 1.29
C TYR A 10 4.06 -3.57 1.62
N ALA A 11 3.82 -4.71 0.95
CA ALA A 11 2.64 -5.52 1.18
C ALA A 11 2.57 -6.05 2.61
N SER A 12 3.71 -6.53 3.14
CA SER A 12 3.79 -7.00 4.52
C SER A 12 3.49 -5.88 5.52
N GLY A 13 4.01 -4.68 5.25
CA GLY A 13 3.75 -3.51 6.10
C GLY A 13 2.28 -3.14 6.13
N PHE A 14 1.62 -3.14 4.98
CA PHE A 14 0.18 -2.91 4.93
C PHE A 14 -0.59 -4.03 5.61
N GLY A 15 -0.19 -5.28 5.41
CA GLY A 15 -0.84 -6.42 6.06
C GLY A 15 -0.89 -6.26 7.58
N LYS A 16 0.17 -5.75 8.17
CA LYS A 16 0.29 -5.52 9.61
C LYS A 16 -0.23 -4.14 10.05
N LEU A 17 -0.61 -3.29 9.11
CA LEU A 17 -0.94 -1.88 9.34
C LEU A 17 0.18 -1.18 10.12
N ASP A 18 1.41 -1.35 9.64
CA ASP A 18 2.63 -0.82 10.22
C ASP A 18 3.20 0.28 9.32
N ALA A 19 2.94 1.53 9.69
CA ALA A 19 3.32 2.69 8.87
C ALA A 19 4.82 2.79 8.63
N GLU A 20 5.63 2.46 9.64
CA GLU A 20 7.09 2.53 9.52
C GLU A 20 7.62 1.50 8.53
N ALA A 21 7.09 0.27 8.59
CA ALA A 21 7.47 -0.78 7.65
C ALA A 21 7.07 -0.42 6.22
N ILE A 22 5.89 0.18 6.04
CA ILE A 22 5.46 0.65 4.72
C ILE A 22 6.42 1.73 4.22
N ALA A 23 6.72 2.73 5.05
CA ALA A 23 7.55 3.88 4.68
C ALA A 23 8.96 3.46 4.26
N THR A 24 9.50 2.41 4.85
CA THR A 24 10.83 1.88 4.52
C THR A 24 10.91 1.36 3.07
N ASN A 25 9.77 1.02 2.48
CA ASN A 25 9.70 0.38 1.18
C ASN A 25 9.13 1.29 0.08
N VAL A 26 8.99 2.58 0.33
CA VAL A 26 8.48 3.53 -0.66
C VAL A 26 9.54 4.57 -1.00
N THR A 27 9.37 5.20 -2.17
CA THR A 27 10.27 6.28 -2.59
C THR A 27 9.91 7.58 -1.88
N ALA A 28 10.83 8.56 -1.94
CA ALA A 28 10.61 9.87 -1.31
C ALA A 28 9.39 10.59 -1.90
N ASP A 29 9.11 10.37 -3.18
CA ASP A 29 8.00 10.99 -3.90
C ASP A 29 6.75 10.11 -3.98
N TYR A 30 6.70 9.06 -3.17
CA TYR A 30 5.58 8.12 -3.09
C TYR A 30 4.24 8.84 -2.96
N LYS A 31 3.22 8.31 -3.64
CA LYS A 31 1.85 8.79 -3.54
C LYS A 31 0.88 7.63 -3.39
N LEU A 32 -0.02 7.76 -2.44
CA LEU A 32 -1.16 6.87 -2.28
C LEU A 32 -2.39 7.65 -2.72
N LEU A 33 -3.02 7.20 -3.79
CA LEU A 33 -4.18 7.86 -4.38
C LEU A 33 -5.44 7.18 -3.88
N ASP A 34 -6.16 7.88 -3.03
CA ASP A 34 -7.39 7.36 -2.42
C ASP A 34 -8.62 7.90 -3.17
N LYS A 35 -9.79 7.46 -2.75
CA LYS A 35 -11.05 7.91 -3.34
C LYS A 35 -11.23 9.41 -3.13
N ASP A 36 -12.10 10.02 -3.94
CA ASP A 36 -12.44 11.43 -3.86
C ASP A 36 -11.25 12.36 -4.11
N GLY A 37 -10.22 11.85 -4.81
CA GLY A 37 -9.07 12.65 -5.18
C GLY A 37 -8.07 12.89 -4.06
N ALA A 38 -8.22 12.22 -2.91
CA ALA A 38 -7.28 12.37 -1.81
C ALA A 38 -5.92 11.76 -2.17
N VAL A 39 -4.84 12.47 -1.86
CA VAL A 39 -3.47 12.04 -2.12
C VAL A 39 -2.67 12.08 -0.83
N TYR A 40 -2.02 10.98 -0.50
CA TYR A 40 -1.17 10.87 0.68
C TYR A 40 0.26 10.60 0.26
N GLY A 41 1.19 11.36 0.81
CA GLY A 41 2.62 11.14 0.59
C GLY A 41 3.22 10.24 1.67
N LYS A 42 4.52 10.01 1.55
CA LYS A 42 5.25 9.17 2.52
C LYS A 42 5.07 9.66 3.96
N ASN A 43 5.12 10.97 4.18
CA ASN A 43 5.01 11.54 5.52
C ASN A 43 3.59 11.49 6.09
N ASP A 44 2.60 11.19 5.27
CA ASP A 44 1.21 11.07 5.70
C ASP A 44 0.85 9.65 6.13
N LEU A 45 1.74 8.68 5.91
CA LEU A 45 1.47 7.27 6.21
C LEU A 45 1.10 7.02 7.68
N PRO A 46 1.78 7.59 8.68
CA PRO A 46 1.39 7.34 10.06
C PRO A 46 -0.06 7.71 10.35
N GLY A 47 -0.52 8.87 9.89
CA GLY A 47 -1.90 9.31 10.07
C GLY A 47 -2.89 8.45 9.30
N TYR A 48 -2.55 8.11 8.06
CA TYR A 48 -3.39 7.26 7.21
C TYR A 48 -3.60 5.87 7.84
N ILE A 49 -2.51 5.25 8.30
CA ILE A 49 -2.56 3.93 8.92
C ILE A 49 -3.31 3.97 10.25
N ALA A 50 -3.15 5.05 11.03
CA ALA A 50 -3.91 5.21 12.28
C ALA A 50 -5.42 5.20 12.03
N GLU A 51 -5.87 5.79 10.92
CA GLU A 51 -7.28 5.76 10.54
C GLU A 51 -7.73 4.34 10.14
N LEU A 52 -6.90 3.61 9.40
CA LEU A 52 -7.22 2.22 9.04
C LEU A 52 -7.33 1.33 10.27
N ARG A 53 -6.49 1.56 11.29
CA ARG A 53 -6.53 0.76 12.52
C ARG A 53 -7.83 0.93 13.31
N LYS A 54 -8.57 1.99 13.06
CA LYS A 54 -9.89 2.17 13.65
C LYS A 54 -10.93 1.24 13.03
N VAL A 55 -10.66 0.76 11.81
CA VAL A 55 -11.56 -0.11 11.06
C VAL A 55 -11.24 -1.59 11.31
N GLY A 56 -9.97 -1.93 11.46
CA GLY A 56 -9.54 -3.31 11.66
C GLY A 56 -8.10 -3.39 12.16
N ASP A 57 -7.69 -4.58 12.56
CA ASP A 57 -6.37 -4.83 13.16
C ASP A 57 -5.29 -5.15 12.13
N LYS A 58 -5.72 -5.55 10.94
CA LYS A 58 -4.81 -5.99 9.87
C LYS A 58 -5.47 -5.76 8.53
N MET A 59 -4.67 -5.86 7.48
CA MET A 59 -5.19 -5.88 6.11
C MET A 59 -4.94 -7.26 5.52
N ASP A 60 -5.97 -7.89 4.97
CA ASP A 60 -5.83 -9.12 4.20
C ASP A 60 -5.57 -8.73 2.75
N ILE A 61 -4.43 -9.17 2.21
CA ILE A 61 -4.04 -8.89 0.83
C ILE A 61 -4.03 -10.20 0.08
N THR A 62 -4.80 -10.29 -1.00
CA THR A 62 -5.00 -11.51 -1.77
C THR A 62 -4.93 -11.24 -3.26
N ASP A 63 -4.86 -12.31 -4.05
CA ASP A 63 -4.91 -12.27 -5.51
C ASP A 63 -3.87 -11.33 -6.11
N VAL A 64 -2.63 -11.43 -5.60
CA VAL A 64 -1.54 -10.58 -6.08
C VAL A 64 -1.07 -11.06 -7.45
N VAL A 65 -1.06 -10.13 -8.41
CA VAL A 65 -0.56 -10.37 -9.76
C VAL A 65 0.48 -9.32 -10.06
N VAL A 66 1.66 -9.75 -10.49
CA VAL A 66 2.78 -8.85 -10.80
C VAL A 66 3.14 -8.98 -12.27
N GLU A 67 3.26 -7.84 -12.94
CA GLU A 67 3.72 -7.78 -14.32
C GLU A 67 4.60 -6.54 -14.50
N GLY A 68 5.88 -6.77 -14.79
CA GLY A 68 6.84 -5.67 -14.91
C GLY A 68 6.94 -4.89 -13.61
N GLY A 69 6.83 -3.58 -13.69
CA GLY A 69 6.87 -2.69 -12.52
C GLY A 69 5.51 -2.39 -11.91
N THR A 70 4.49 -3.21 -12.19
CA THR A 70 3.14 -3.00 -11.68
C THR A 70 2.64 -4.26 -10.98
N ALA A 71 1.97 -4.07 -9.85
CA ALA A 71 1.31 -5.15 -9.13
C ALA A 71 -0.16 -4.79 -8.89
N TRP A 72 -1.01 -5.80 -8.90
CA TRP A 72 -2.43 -5.68 -8.61
C TRP A 72 -2.75 -6.58 -7.45
N CYS A 73 -3.64 -6.16 -6.57
CA CYS A 73 -4.07 -7.01 -5.47
C CYS A 73 -5.48 -6.66 -5.04
N LYS A 74 -6.10 -7.57 -4.29
CA LYS A 74 -7.32 -7.26 -3.53
C LYS A 74 -6.92 -7.05 -2.08
N TRP A 75 -7.67 -6.21 -1.37
CA TRP A 75 -7.41 -5.99 0.05
C TRP A 75 -8.71 -5.85 0.82
N GLN A 76 -8.63 -6.15 2.11
CA GLN A 76 -9.76 -6.00 3.03
C GLN A 76 -9.25 -5.59 4.41
N VAL A 77 -9.87 -4.55 4.98
CA VAL A 77 -9.64 -4.11 6.35
C VAL A 77 -11.00 -4.01 7.01
N GLY A 78 -11.26 -4.85 8.02
CA GLY A 78 -12.60 -4.91 8.60
C GLY A 78 -13.64 -5.22 7.53
N ASP A 79 -14.64 -4.37 7.40
CA ASP A 79 -15.71 -4.52 6.41
C ASP A 79 -15.42 -3.79 5.09
N ILE A 80 -14.30 -3.09 5.01
CA ILE A 80 -13.93 -2.33 3.80
C ILE A 80 -13.13 -3.23 2.86
N VAL A 81 -13.59 -3.35 1.63
CA VAL A 81 -13.02 -4.21 0.60
C VAL A 81 -12.64 -3.38 -0.61
N GLY A 82 -11.51 -3.68 -1.20
CA GLY A 82 -11.08 -2.97 -2.39
C GLY A 82 -9.98 -3.69 -3.16
N ALA A 83 -9.38 -2.96 -4.08
CA ALA A 83 -8.24 -3.41 -4.86
C ALA A 83 -7.20 -2.30 -4.90
N GLY A 84 -5.96 -2.68 -5.20
CA GLY A 84 -4.86 -1.73 -5.36
C GLY A 84 -4.09 -2.00 -6.64
N MET A 85 -3.63 -0.92 -7.25
CA MET A 85 -2.68 -0.98 -8.38
C MET A 85 -1.41 -0.29 -7.91
N ILE A 86 -0.33 -1.04 -7.83
CA ILE A 86 0.93 -0.60 -7.22
C ILE A 86 2.00 -0.47 -8.29
N SER A 87 2.64 0.69 -8.37
CA SER A 87 3.80 0.91 -9.22
C SER A 87 5.05 0.87 -8.37
N PHE A 88 6.09 0.14 -8.80
CA PHE A 88 7.28 -0.04 -7.98
C PHE A 88 8.53 -0.26 -8.82
N GLY A 89 9.67 -0.07 -8.20
CA GLY A 89 10.98 -0.28 -8.80
C GLY A 89 12.00 -0.66 -7.73
N GLU A 90 13.27 -0.62 -8.08
CA GLU A 90 14.35 -1.03 -7.17
C GLU A 90 14.48 -0.11 -5.95
N GLU A 91 14.09 1.16 -6.08
CA GLU A 91 14.16 2.11 -4.98
C GLU A 91 12.95 2.04 -4.05
N GLY A 92 11.91 1.35 -4.46
CA GLY A 92 10.70 1.17 -3.66
C GLY A 92 9.44 1.36 -4.46
N VAL A 93 8.33 1.34 -3.75
CA VAL A 93 7.01 1.61 -4.32
C VAL A 93 6.89 3.11 -4.56
N THR A 94 6.48 3.49 -5.77
CA THR A 94 6.35 4.89 -6.16
C THR A 94 4.92 5.39 -6.00
N GLN A 95 3.94 4.51 -6.19
CA GLN A 95 2.54 4.90 -6.17
C GLN A 95 1.64 3.70 -5.94
N GLU A 96 0.53 3.94 -5.27
CA GLU A 96 -0.59 2.99 -5.25
C GLU A 96 -1.88 3.72 -5.52
N GLN A 97 -2.70 3.19 -6.43
CA GLN A 97 -4.05 3.65 -6.69
C GLN A 97 -5.01 2.70 -5.99
N LEU A 98 -5.87 3.24 -5.13
CA LEU A 98 -6.87 2.45 -4.40
C LEU A 98 -8.22 2.48 -5.12
N PHE A 99 -8.87 1.33 -5.13
CA PHE A 99 -10.23 1.16 -5.65
C PHE A 99 -11.08 0.52 -4.56
N TYR A 100 -12.30 1.00 -4.37
CA TYR A 100 -13.23 0.48 -3.36
C TYR A 100 -14.39 -0.24 -4.02
N PHE A 101 -14.84 -1.31 -3.42
CA PHE A 101 -15.95 -2.12 -3.93
C PHE A 101 -17.25 -1.85 -3.18
#